data_19d558727ef7dcd7c401f020c73e8d9c
#
_entry.id   19d558727ef7dcd7c401f020c73e8d9c
#
_cell.length_a   1.000
_cell.length_b   1.000
_cell.length_c   1.000
_cell.angle_alpha   90.00
_cell.angle_beta   90.00
_cell.angle_gamma   90.00
#
_symmetry.space_group_name_H-M   'P 1'
#
loop_
_entity.id
_entity.type
_entity.pdbx_description
1 polymer ?
#
loop_
_entity_poly.entity_id
_entity_poly.type
_entity_poly.pdbx_seq_one_letter_code
_entity_poly.pdbx_strand_id
1 'polypeptide(L)'
;MNVSPLAGQVALVTGAGRGIGRAIAEKLAREGARVVINDLDVDPAAETIAAIEAQGGSAVACLGSVTDNGFAERFVKTALDSYRGLDIIVNNAGFTWDSVIQKMTDEQFQAIMDVHVTAPFRILRAAAEPIRQFAKQEAAEGREVFRKVVNISSVSGLGGNAGQVNYGSAKAAVVGMTKTLAKEWGRYKVNVNCVAFGFIQTRMTQPISKDAAPVTVGEREIKYGVQPALLEALEKNQIPLGRLGTPEEAAGGVYLFCSPESNYISGQVITVGGGITF
;
A
#
# COMPACT_ATOMS: atom_id res chain seq x y z
N MET A 1 15.03 24.41 14.90
CA MET A 1 13.87 24.03 14.05
C MET A 1 13.93 22.51 13.92
N ASN A 2 12.89 21.79 14.37
CA ASN A 2 12.82 20.35 14.14
C ASN A 2 12.62 20.12 12.64
N VAL A 3 13.58 19.51 11.99
CA VAL A 3 13.46 19.10 10.59
C VAL A 3 12.47 17.93 10.54
N SER A 4 11.47 17.99 9.66
CA SER A 4 10.51 16.90 9.48
C SER A 4 11.24 15.60 9.13
N PRO A 5 10.88 14.45 9.72
CA PRO A 5 11.60 13.17 9.57
C PRO A 5 11.83 12.70 8.13
N LEU A 6 10.90 13.04 7.21
CA LEU A 6 10.98 12.69 5.81
C LEU A 6 11.29 13.88 4.90
N ALA A 7 11.83 14.98 5.47
CA ALA A 7 12.15 16.18 4.69
C ALA A 7 13.07 15.86 3.51
N GLY A 8 12.61 16.26 2.30
CA GLY A 8 13.35 16.05 1.05
C GLY A 8 13.20 14.67 0.42
N GLN A 9 12.62 13.69 1.11
CA GLN A 9 12.37 12.37 0.56
C GLN A 9 11.23 12.37 -0.47
N VAL A 10 11.24 11.41 -1.37
CA VAL A 10 10.22 11.21 -2.42
C VAL A 10 9.53 9.87 -2.22
N ALA A 11 8.22 9.92 -2.04
CA ALA A 11 7.38 8.75 -1.79
C ALA A 11 6.46 8.45 -2.97
N LEU A 12 6.35 7.18 -3.35
CA LEU A 12 5.38 6.65 -4.30
C LEU A 12 4.33 5.86 -3.53
N VAL A 13 3.03 6.19 -3.72
CA VAL A 13 1.93 5.48 -3.06
C VAL A 13 0.89 5.07 -4.11
N THR A 14 0.65 3.77 -4.26
CA THR A 14 -0.38 3.26 -5.17
C THR A 14 -1.75 3.18 -4.50
N GLY A 15 -2.84 3.45 -5.27
CA GLY A 15 -4.21 3.47 -4.75
C GLY A 15 -4.40 4.56 -3.68
N ALA A 16 -3.88 5.76 -3.94
CA ALA A 16 -3.77 6.82 -2.94
C ALA A 16 -4.85 7.92 -3.07
N GLY A 17 -5.84 7.75 -3.93
CA GLY A 17 -6.94 8.71 -4.07
C GLY A 17 -7.95 8.63 -2.92
N ARG A 18 -8.01 7.52 -2.17
CA ARG A 18 -9.00 7.35 -1.09
C ARG A 18 -8.55 6.34 -0.03
N GLY A 19 -9.31 6.30 1.08
CA GLY A 19 -9.16 5.32 2.15
C GLY A 19 -7.75 5.27 2.73
N ILE A 20 -7.21 4.05 2.92
CA ILE A 20 -5.89 3.83 3.53
C ILE A 20 -4.79 4.50 2.71
N GLY A 21 -4.81 4.37 1.38
CA GLY A 21 -3.78 4.94 0.51
C GLY A 21 -3.73 6.47 0.58
N ARG A 22 -4.88 7.14 0.64
CA ARG A 22 -4.97 8.59 0.86
C ARG A 22 -4.37 8.97 2.22
N ALA A 23 -4.78 8.29 3.29
CA ALA A 23 -4.26 8.55 4.62
C ALA A 23 -2.73 8.33 4.72
N ILE A 24 -2.19 7.31 4.00
CA ILE A 24 -0.74 7.10 3.89
C ILE A 24 -0.07 8.28 3.17
N ALA A 25 -0.59 8.70 2.01
CA ALA A 25 -0.03 9.80 1.23
C ALA A 25 -0.03 11.12 2.04
N GLU A 26 -1.16 11.45 2.68
CA GLU A 26 -1.28 12.63 3.55
C GLU A 26 -0.32 12.54 4.77
N LYS A 27 -0.17 11.36 5.39
CA LYS A 27 0.75 11.16 6.51
C LYS A 27 2.19 11.38 6.08
N LEU A 28 2.64 10.76 4.98
CA LEU A 28 4.01 10.91 4.48
C LEU A 28 4.31 12.38 4.09
N ALA A 29 3.34 13.06 3.45
CA ALA A 29 3.49 14.48 3.11
C ALA A 29 3.59 15.37 4.35
N ARG A 30 2.78 15.12 5.38
CA ARG A 30 2.84 15.85 6.67
C ARG A 30 4.20 15.68 7.37
N GLU A 31 4.84 14.53 7.19
CA GLU A 31 6.18 14.26 7.71
C GLU A 31 7.30 14.80 6.80
N GLY A 32 6.96 15.50 5.72
CA GLY A 32 7.90 16.24 4.87
C GLY A 32 8.27 15.57 3.55
N ALA A 33 7.68 14.42 3.21
CA ALA A 33 7.92 13.79 1.92
C ALA A 33 7.15 14.51 0.78
N ARG A 34 7.73 14.51 -0.42
CA ARG A 34 7.05 14.83 -1.67
C ARG A 34 6.43 13.54 -2.21
N VAL A 35 5.15 13.55 -2.58
CA VAL A 35 4.42 12.32 -2.85
C VAL A 35 3.98 12.22 -4.31
N VAL A 36 4.26 11.09 -4.93
CA VAL A 36 3.64 10.69 -6.20
C VAL A 36 2.46 9.79 -5.89
N ILE A 37 1.27 10.27 -6.22
CA ILE A 37 0.00 9.60 -5.98
C ILE A 37 -0.43 8.85 -7.22
N ASN A 38 -0.78 7.58 -7.07
CA ASN A 38 -1.50 6.84 -8.11
C ASN A 38 -2.91 6.52 -7.65
N ASP A 39 -3.86 6.68 -8.55
CA ASP A 39 -5.20 6.10 -8.47
C ASP A 39 -5.73 5.84 -9.89
N LEU A 40 -6.81 5.04 -9.99
CA LEU A 40 -7.57 4.85 -11.23
C LEU A 40 -8.39 6.09 -11.55
N ASP A 41 -8.95 6.71 -10.52
CA ASP A 41 -9.92 7.78 -10.62
C ASP A 41 -9.25 9.15 -10.47
N VAL A 42 -9.56 10.05 -11.40
CA VAL A 42 -8.97 11.40 -11.47
C VAL A 42 -9.37 12.25 -10.27
N ASP A 43 -10.67 12.32 -9.97
CA ASP A 43 -11.20 13.20 -8.94
C ASP A 43 -10.67 12.87 -7.53
N PRO A 44 -10.69 11.60 -7.06
CA PRO A 44 -10.11 11.24 -5.78
C PRO A 44 -8.60 11.52 -5.67
N ALA A 45 -7.85 11.32 -6.76
CA ALA A 45 -6.44 11.67 -6.77
C ALA A 45 -6.24 13.19 -6.63
N ALA A 46 -7.04 13.99 -7.35
CA ALA A 46 -7.01 15.45 -7.26
C ALA A 46 -7.39 15.95 -5.85
N GLU A 47 -8.43 15.35 -5.22
CA GLU A 47 -8.81 15.67 -3.84
C GLU A 47 -7.66 15.40 -2.85
N THR A 48 -6.95 14.28 -3.02
CA THR A 48 -5.81 13.94 -2.14
C THR A 48 -4.67 14.93 -2.34
N ILE A 49 -4.36 15.32 -3.58
CA ILE A 49 -3.34 16.33 -3.87
C ILE A 49 -3.71 17.65 -3.21
N ALA A 50 -4.94 18.14 -3.41
CA ALA A 50 -5.42 19.37 -2.81
C ALA A 50 -5.34 19.36 -1.28
N ALA A 51 -5.67 18.24 -0.64
CA ALA A 51 -5.56 18.08 0.80
C ALA A 51 -4.10 18.14 1.30
N ILE A 52 -3.16 17.57 0.56
CA ILE A 52 -1.71 17.64 0.85
C ILE A 52 -1.20 19.08 0.69
N GLU A 53 -1.56 19.74 -0.41
CA GLU A 53 -1.12 21.12 -0.70
C GLU A 53 -1.70 22.11 0.31
N ALA A 54 -2.95 21.94 0.73
CA ALA A 54 -3.57 22.76 1.78
C ALA A 54 -2.83 22.69 3.12
N GLN A 55 -2.06 21.62 3.36
CA GLN A 55 -1.22 21.46 4.55
C GLN A 55 0.25 21.88 4.30
N GLY A 56 0.54 22.50 3.15
CA GLY A 56 1.89 22.93 2.79
C GLY A 56 2.80 21.83 2.25
N GLY A 57 2.26 20.64 1.97
CA GLY A 57 2.97 19.53 1.34
C GLY A 57 3.05 19.66 -0.19
N SER A 58 3.64 18.67 -0.84
CA SER A 58 3.76 18.63 -2.30
C SER A 58 3.41 17.23 -2.81
N ALA A 59 2.50 17.17 -3.79
CA ALA A 59 2.12 15.93 -4.43
C ALA A 59 1.87 16.12 -5.94
N VAL A 60 2.09 15.05 -6.72
CA VAL A 60 1.74 14.96 -8.13
C VAL A 60 1.05 13.64 -8.43
N ALA A 61 0.20 13.59 -9.46
CA ALA A 61 -0.50 12.38 -9.85
C ALA A 61 0.24 11.61 -10.95
N CYS A 62 0.18 10.27 -10.86
CA CYS A 62 0.41 9.34 -11.96
C CYS A 62 -0.82 8.44 -12.08
N LEU A 63 -1.78 8.85 -12.89
CA LEU A 63 -3.07 8.18 -13.03
C LEU A 63 -2.99 6.91 -13.88
N GLY A 64 -3.93 6.00 -13.66
CA GLY A 64 -4.13 4.77 -14.41
C GLY A 64 -4.04 3.51 -13.57
N SER A 65 -4.33 2.37 -14.19
CA SER A 65 -4.27 1.08 -13.53
C SER A 65 -2.83 0.68 -13.26
N VAL A 66 -2.56 0.20 -12.04
CA VAL A 66 -1.25 -0.38 -11.70
C VAL A 66 -0.93 -1.63 -12.52
N THR A 67 -1.94 -2.23 -13.15
CA THR A 67 -1.79 -3.42 -13.99
C THR A 67 -1.51 -3.10 -15.46
N ASP A 68 -1.66 -1.83 -15.88
CA ASP A 68 -1.43 -1.42 -17.27
C ASP A 68 0.01 -1.66 -17.71
N ASN A 69 0.19 -1.97 -18.98
CA ASN A 69 1.52 -2.10 -19.55
C ASN A 69 2.24 -0.75 -19.51
N GLY A 70 3.49 -0.74 -19.04
CA GLY A 70 4.31 0.46 -18.91
C GLY A 70 3.93 1.38 -17.74
N PHE A 71 2.93 1.01 -16.93
CA PHE A 71 2.57 1.82 -15.75
C PHE A 71 3.73 1.92 -14.77
N ALA A 72 4.38 0.81 -14.44
CA ALA A 72 5.44 0.77 -13.45
C ALA A 72 6.60 1.72 -13.79
N GLU A 73 7.03 1.71 -15.05
CA GLU A 73 8.07 2.58 -15.60
C GLU A 73 7.62 4.05 -15.55
N ARG A 74 6.37 4.35 -15.96
CA ARG A 74 5.80 5.69 -15.90
C ARG A 74 5.72 6.20 -14.46
N PHE A 75 5.30 5.36 -13.50
CA PHE A 75 5.16 5.73 -12.09
C PHE A 75 6.51 6.12 -11.48
N VAL A 76 7.53 5.28 -11.68
CA VAL A 76 8.90 5.57 -11.23
C VAL A 76 9.45 6.82 -11.93
N LYS A 77 9.25 6.94 -13.26
CA LYS A 77 9.69 8.10 -14.03
C LYS A 77 9.04 9.40 -13.52
N THR A 78 7.77 9.37 -13.14
CA THR A 78 7.08 10.55 -12.57
C THR A 78 7.79 11.08 -11.33
N ALA A 79 8.27 10.20 -10.44
CA ALA A 79 9.04 10.62 -9.25
C ALA A 79 10.38 11.25 -9.63
N LEU A 80 11.09 10.63 -10.57
CA LEU A 80 12.40 11.12 -11.03
C LEU A 80 12.29 12.47 -11.75
N ASP A 81 11.30 12.63 -12.62
CA ASP A 81 11.10 13.87 -13.39
C ASP A 81 10.62 15.01 -12.50
N SER A 82 9.65 14.76 -11.62
CA SER A 82 9.03 15.80 -10.79
C SER A 82 9.88 16.18 -9.59
N TYR A 83 10.56 15.21 -8.98
CA TYR A 83 11.20 15.41 -7.69
C TYR A 83 12.67 14.98 -7.62
N ARG A 84 13.20 14.35 -8.68
CA ARG A 84 14.59 13.87 -8.78
C ARG A 84 15.00 12.93 -7.64
N GLY A 85 14.05 12.14 -7.12
CA GLY A 85 14.26 11.23 -5.99
C GLY A 85 13.34 10.01 -6.05
N LEU A 86 13.73 9.00 -5.28
CA LEU A 86 12.95 7.76 -5.09
C LEU A 86 13.39 7.11 -3.78
N ASP A 87 12.70 7.42 -2.69
CA ASP A 87 13.14 7.05 -1.34
C ASP A 87 12.17 6.09 -0.66
N ILE A 88 10.86 6.24 -0.92
CA ILE A 88 9.81 5.42 -0.29
C ILE A 88 8.88 4.89 -1.38
N ILE A 89 8.58 3.59 -1.33
CA ILE A 89 7.58 2.95 -2.19
C ILE A 89 6.57 2.23 -1.30
N VAL A 90 5.29 2.59 -1.41
CA VAL A 90 4.18 1.92 -0.72
C VAL A 90 3.27 1.25 -1.75
N ASN A 91 3.33 -0.05 -1.83
CA ASN A 91 2.47 -0.88 -2.68
C ASN A 91 1.16 -1.16 -1.95
N ASN A 92 0.20 -0.21 -2.06
CA ASN A 92 -1.08 -0.25 -1.37
C ASN A 92 -2.27 -0.56 -2.29
N ALA A 93 -2.22 -0.25 -3.58
CA ALA A 93 -3.33 -0.48 -4.50
C ALA A 93 -3.88 -1.90 -4.41
N GLY A 94 -5.22 -2.01 -4.38
CA GLY A 94 -5.84 -3.31 -4.31
C GLY A 94 -7.34 -3.26 -4.08
N PHE A 95 -7.97 -4.40 -4.34
CA PHE A 95 -9.39 -4.65 -4.12
C PHE A 95 -9.60 -6.12 -3.79
N THR A 96 -10.81 -6.50 -3.36
CA THR A 96 -11.21 -7.89 -3.18
C THR A 96 -12.28 -8.26 -4.21
N TRP A 97 -12.26 -9.52 -4.65
CA TRP A 97 -13.28 -10.10 -5.52
C TRP A 97 -13.55 -11.52 -5.06
N ASP A 98 -14.32 -11.58 -3.99
CA ASP A 98 -14.48 -12.77 -3.18
C ASP A 98 -15.43 -13.79 -3.84
N SER A 99 -15.09 -15.06 -3.75
CA SER A 99 -15.93 -16.17 -4.11
C SER A 99 -15.43 -17.45 -3.42
N VAL A 100 -16.35 -18.37 -3.12
CA VAL A 100 -15.95 -19.72 -2.67
C VAL A 100 -15.27 -20.47 -3.82
N ILE A 101 -14.30 -21.34 -3.51
CA ILE A 101 -13.40 -21.98 -4.49
C ILE A 101 -14.14 -22.61 -5.68
N GLN A 102 -15.27 -23.29 -5.45
CA GLN A 102 -16.01 -23.95 -6.50
C GLN A 102 -16.80 -23.01 -7.44
N LYS A 103 -16.85 -21.71 -7.13
CA LYS A 103 -17.50 -20.66 -7.94
C LYS A 103 -16.54 -19.59 -8.41
N MET A 104 -15.31 -19.60 -7.90
CA MET A 104 -14.29 -18.61 -8.28
C MET A 104 -13.87 -18.86 -9.72
N THR A 105 -13.93 -17.81 -10.55
CA THR A 105 -13.45 -17.88 -11.93
C THR A 105 -11.96 -17.62 -12.03
N ASP A 106 -11.33 -18.10 -13.12
CA ASP A 106 -9.91 -17.78 -13.40
C ASP A 106 -9.70 -16.28 -13.52
N GLU A 107 -10.67 -15.54 -14.07
CA GLU A 107 -10.62 -14.07 -14.14
C GLU A 107 -10.56 -13.44 -12.76
N GLN A 108 -11.41 -13.88 -11.82
CA GLN A 108 -11.38 -13.37 -10.43
C GLN A 108 -10.05 -13.64 -9.78
N PHE A 109 -9.52 -14.85 -9.97
CA PHE A 109 -8.21 -15.22 -9.42
C PHE A 109 -7.09 -14.36 -10.01
N GLN A 110 -7.03 -14.28 -11.34
CA GLN A 110 -5.96 -13.58 -12.05
C GLN A 110 -5.99 -12.06 -11.78
N ALA A 111 -7.17 -11.43 -11.77
CA ALA A 111 -7.31 -10.00 -11.50
C ALA A 111 -6.76 -9.61 -10.12
N ILE A 112 -6.97 -10.45 -9.11
CA ILE A 112 -6.42 -10.24 -7.76
C ILE A 112 -4.90 -10.47 -7.75
N MET A 113 -4.40 -11.51 -8.42
CA MET A 113 -2.96 -11.74 -8.54
C MET A 113 -2.26 -10.60 -9.27
N ASP A 114 -2.87 -10.07 -10.33
CA ASP A 114 -2.27 -8.99 -11.12
C ASP A 114 -2.11 -7.70 -10.31
N VAL A 115 -3.14 -7.31 -9.58
CA VAL A 115 -3.11 -6.07 -8.81
C VAL A 115 -2.24 -6.18 -7.57
N HIS A 116 -2.28 -7.31 -6.86
CA HIS A 116 -1.62 -7.45 -5.56
C HIS A 116 -0.21 -8.04 -5.62
N VAL A 117 0.15 -8.75 -6.68
CA VAL A 117 1.45 -9.43 -6.82
C VAL A 117 2.22 -8.91 -8.02
N THR A 118 1.61 -9.00 -9.23
CA THR A 118 2.31 -8.66 -10.47
C THR A 118 2.62 -7.16 -10.54
N ALA A 119 1.68 -6.29 -10.15
CA ALA A 119 1.89 -4.85 -10.17
C ALA A 119 2.99 -4.40 -9.19
N PRO A 120 2.98 -4.76 -7.89
CA PRO A 120 4.10 -4.49 -6.99
C PRO A 120 5.44 -5.01 -7.52
N PHE A 121 5.49 -6.23 -8.04
CA PHE A 121 6.70 -6.79 -8.66
C PHE A 121 7.20 -5.90 -9.80
N ARG A 122 6.32 -5.46 -10.72
CA ARG A 122 6.70 -4.60 -11.84
C ARG A 122 7.22 -3.24 -11.38
N ILE A 123 6.55 -2.61 -10.39
CA ILE A 123 6.98 -1.33 -9.80
C ILE A 123 8.36 -1.46 -9.16
N LEU A 124 8.59 -2.49 -8.34
CA LEU A 124 9.87 -2.71 -7.69
C LEU A 124 10.97 -3.02 -8.71
N ARG A 125 10.66 -3.80 -9.76
CA ARG A 125 11.59 -4.06 -10.86
C ARG A 125 11.96 -2.77 -11.62
N ALA A 126 11.00 -1.90 -11.90
CA ALA A 126 11.25 -0.61 -12.55
C ALA A 126 12.10 0.33 -11.66
N ALA A 127 11.91 0.27 -10.33
CA ALA A 127 12.65 1.06 -9.36
C ALA A 127 14.11 0.56 -9.14
N ALA A 128 14.40 -0.69 -9.48
CA ALA A 128 15.68 -1.33 -9.11
C ALA A 128 16.92 -0.60 -9.65
N GLU A 129 16.91 -0.20 -10.93
CA GLU A 129 18.08 0.47 -11.53
C GLU A 129 18.25 1.90 -11.00
N PRO A 130 17.22 2.77 -10.92
CA PRO A 130 17.32 4.05 -10.24
C PRO A 130 17.87 3.95 -8.80
N ILE A 131 17.35 3.03 -8.01
CA ILE A 131 17.81 2.81 -6.62
C ILE A 131 19.30 2.43 -6.60
N ARG A 132 19.73 1.52 -7.47
CA ARG A 132 21.15 1.15 -7.59
C ARG A 132 22.05 2.34 -7.93
N GLN A 133 21.61 3.19 -8.85
CA GLN A 133 22.36 4.38 -9.26
C GLN A 133 22.50 5.37 -8.12
N PHE A 134 21.40 5.68 -7.41
CA PHE A 134 21.44 6.52 -6.21
C PHE A 134 22.36 5.94 -5.14
N ALA A 135 22.23 4.66 -4.81
CA ALA A 135 23.05 4.02 -3.79
C ALA A 135 24.54 4.03 -4.15
N LYS A 136 24.89 3.87 -5.43
CA LYS A 136 26.28 3.96 -5.91
C LYS A 136 26.84 5.38 -5.77
N GLN A 137 26.08 6.38 -6.14
CA GLN A 137 26.46 7.78 -6.02
C GLN A 137 26.65 8.17 -4.55
N GLU A 138 25.70 7.84 -3.69
CA GLU A 138 25.74 8.14 -2.27
C GLU A 138 26.93 7.49 -1.57
N ALA A 139 27.23 6.23 -1.92
CA ALA A 139 28.41 5.54 -1.41
C ALA A 139 29.71 6.22 -1.85
N ALA A 140 29.80 6.70 -3.10
CA ALA A 140 30.96 7.45 -3.59
C ALA A 140 31.12 8.80 -2.87
N GLU A 141 30.04 9.40 -2.40
CA GLU A 141 30.02 10.63 -1.63
C GLU A 141 30.20 10.39 -0.10
N GLY A 142 30.36 9.14 0.34
CA GLY A 142 30.48 8.78 1.75
C GLY A 142 29.18 8.97 2.56
N ARG A 143 28.02 9.01 1.89
CA ARG A 143 26.71 9.15 2.52
C ARG A 143 26.00 7.81 2.65
N GLU A 144 25.37 7.57 3.78
CA GLU A 144 24.49 6.42 4.00
C GLU A 144 23.03 6.89 3.96
N VAL A 145 22.29 6.46 2.94
CA VAL A 145 20.88 6.81 2.73
C VAL A 145 20.04 5.53 2.72
N PHE A 146 19.08 5.46 3.64
CA PHE A 146 18.13 4.36 3.72
C PHE A 146 16.87 4.65 2.92
N ARG A 147 16.51 3.72 2.03
CA ARG A 147 15.25 3.72 1.29
C ARG A 147 14.28 2.72 1.86
N LYS A 148 13.00 2.94 1.67
CA LYS A 148 11.93 2.17 2.29
C LYS A 148 10.99 1.60 1.25
N VAL A 149 10.70 0.33 1.36
CA VAL A 149 9.60 -0.33 0.64
C VAL A 149 8.65 -0.90 1.67
N VAL A 150 7.37 -0.52 1.56
CA VAL A 150 6.31 -1.08 2.39
C VAL A 150 5.28 -1.73 1.49
N ASN A 151 5.19 -3.04 1.57
CA ASN A 151 4.17 -3.82 0.88
C ASN A 151 2.96 -4.02 1.80
N ILE A 152 1.76 -3.86 1.24
CA ILE A 152 0.53 -4.04 2.02
C ILE A 152 0.00 -5.45 1.84
N SER A 153 0.00 -6.20 2.94
CA SER A 153 -0.63 -7.50 3.07
C SER A 153 -1.97 -7.38 3.84
N SER A 154 -2.48 -8.47 4.30
CA SER A 154 -3.73 -8.60 5.08
C SER A 154 -3.61 -9.75 6.05
N VAL A 155 -4.41 -9.68 7.09
CA VAL A 155 -4.67 -10.82 7.97
C VAL A 155 -5.15 -12.05 7.19
N SER A 156 -5.88 -11.86 6.10
CA SER A 156 -6.27 -12.96 5.18
C SER A 156 -5.07 -13.64 4.50
N GLY A 157 -3.96 -12.94 4.32
CA GLY A 157 -2.73 -13.52 3.79
C GLY A 157 -1.89 -14.26 4.83
N LEU A 158 -2.16 -14.06 6.12
CA LEU A 158 -1.44 -14.70 7.23
C LEU A 158 -2.20 -15.91 7.77
N GLY A 159 -3.51 -15.76 8.00
CA GLY A 159 -4.35 -16.79 8.61
C GLY A 159 -5.40 -17.40 7.68
N GLY A 160 -5.58 -16.83 6.48
CA GLY A 160 -6.65 -17.25 5.57
C GLY A 160 -8.00 -16.59 5.89
N ASN A 161 -8.89 -16.59 4.90
CA ASN A 161 -10.28 -16.19 5.08
C ASN A 161 -11.16 -16.94 4.06
N ALA A 162 -12.25 -17.53 4.52
CA ALA A 162 -13.16 -18.28 3.66
C ALA A 162 -13.73 -17.38 2.55
N GLY A 163 -13.73 -17.88 1.30
CA GLY A 163 -14.16 -17.13 0.13
C GLY A 163 -13.10 -16.22 -0.49
N GLN A 164 -11.87 -16.21 0.05
CA GLN A 164 -10.78 -15.34 -0.40
C GLN A 164 -9.54 -16.12 -0.83
N VAL A 165 -9.68 -17.26 -1.50
CA VAL A 165 -8.51 -18.04 -1.91
C VAL A 165 -7.58 -17.25 -2.83
N ASN A 166 -8.12 -16.41 -3.73
CA ASN A 166 -7.35 -15.49 -4.57
C ASN A 166 -6.64 -14.42 -3.73
N TYR A 167 -7.39 -13.71 -2.90
CA TYR A 167 -6.88 -12.60 -2.10
C TYR A 167 -5.89 -13.06 -1.03
N GLY A 168 -6.23 -14.13 -0.29
CA GLY A 168 -5.33 -14.71 0.70
C GLY A 168 -4.03 -15.19 0.09
N SER A 169 -4.08 -15.89 -1.07
CA SER A 169 -2.89 -16.31 -1.82
C SER A 169 -2.03 -15.13 -2.25
N ALA A 170 -2.65 -14.08 -2.82
CA ALA A 170 -1.92 -12.89 -3.26
C ALA A 170 -1.27 -12.17 -2.07
N LYS A 171 -1.98 -12.01 -0.97
CA LYS A 171 -1.45 -11.34 0.24
C LYS A 171 -0.39 -12.16 0.98
N ALA A 172 -0.40 -13.49 0.87
CA ALA A 172 0.68 -14.36 1.30
C ALA A 172 1.91 -14.24 0.39
N ALA A 173 1.72 -14.17 -0.93
CA ALA A 173 2.81 -13.99 -1.90
C ALA A 173 3.61 -12.71 -1.64
N VAL A 174 2.93 -11.62 -1.27
CA VAL A 174 3.55 -10.33 -0.92
C VAL A 174 4.48 -10.45 0.29
N VAL A 175 4.17 -11.30 1.26
CA VAL A 175 5.05 -11.58 2.40
C VAL A 175 6.34 -12.27 1.94
N GLY A 176 6.24 -13.25 1.04
CA GLY A 176 7.41 -13.90 0.43
C GLY A 176 8.28 -12.91 -0.34
N MET A 177 7.68 -12.08 -1.19
CA MET A 177 8.35 -11.02 -1.94
C MET A 177 9.10 -10.06 -1.01
N THR A 178 8.47 -9.61 0.08
CA THR A 178 9.07 -8.73 1.09
C THR A 178 10.36 -9.34 1.68
N LYS A 179 10.28 -10.58 2.15
CA LYS A 179 11.42 -11.27 2.79
C LYS A 179 12.58 -11.50 1.82
N THR A 180 12.28 -11.82 0.56
CA THR A 180 13.30 -12.04 -0.47
C THR A 180 14.00 -10.73 -0.82
N LEU A 181 13.25 -9.67 -1.13
CA LEU A 181 13.82 -8.38 -1.50
C LEU A 181 14.58 -7.70 -0.37
N ALA A 182 14.19 -7.91 0.89
CA ALA A 182 14.96 -7.44 2.04
C ALA A 182 16.40 -7.97 2.03
N LYS A 183 16.60 -9.22 1.60
CA LYS A 183 17.93 -9.83 1.46
C LYS A 183 18.67 -9.33 0.23
N GLU A 184 17.99 -9.21 -0.91
CA GLU A 184 18.61 -8.77 -2.17
C GLU A 184 19.05 -7.30 -2.13
N TRP A 185 18.21 -6.44 -1.54
CA TRP A 185 18.37 -4.99 -1.59
C TRP A 185 19.05 -4.38 -0.36
N GLY A 186 19.32 -5.18 0.67
CA GLY A 186 20.02 -4.74 1.88
C GLY A 186 21.38 -4.09 1.59
N ARG A 187 22.13 -4.60 0.60
CA ARG A 187 23.41 -4.01 0.15
C ARG A 187 23.28 -2.60 -0.43
N TYR A 188 22.07 -2.20 -0.86
CA TYR A 188 21.74 -0.86 -1.34
C TYR A 188 21.09 0.00 -0.27
N LYS A 189 21.10 -0.44 0.99
CA LYS A 189 20.45 0.23 2.13
C LYS A 189 18.93 0.41 1.93
N VAL A 190 18.27 -0.56 1.30
CA VAL A 190 16.82 -0.58 1.16
C VAL A 190 16.22 -1.50 2.22
N ASN A 191 15.39 -0.94 3.09
CA ASN A 191 14.56 -1.70 4.00
C ASN A 191 13.28 -2.10 3.26
N VAL A 192 12.94 -3.38 3.25
CA VAL A 192 11.72 -3.91 2.66
C VAL A 192 10.90 -4.58 3.74
N ASN A 193 9.74 -3.99 4.07
CA ASN A 193 8.87 -4.50 5.13
C ASN A 193 7.43 -4.63 4.63
N CYS A 194 6.59 -5.28 5.43
CA CYS A 194 5.20 -5.55 5.11
C CYS A 194 4.28 -5.19 6.28
N VAL A 195 3.14 -4.57 5.95
CA VAL A 195 2.07 -4.32 6.91
C VAL A 195 0.87 -5.16 6.52
N ALA A 196 0.45 -6.04 7.41
CA ALA A 196 -0.76 -6.85 7.25
C ALA A 196 -1.92 -6.16 7.99
N PHE A 197 -2.88 -5.61 7.22
CA PHE A 197 -4.03 -4.99 7.84
C PHE A 197 -5.07 -6.01 8.30
N GLY A 198 -5.65 -5.75 9.46
CA GLY A 198 -6.93 -6.32 9.90
C GLY A 198 -8.09 -5.54 9.28
N PHE A 199 -9.15 -5.34 10.06
CA PHE A 199 -10.33 -4.62 9.61
C PHE A 199 -10.16 -3.11 9.83
N ILE A 200 -10.04 -2.37 8.73
CA ILE A 200 -9.91 -0.90 8.70
C ILE A 200 -11.17 -0.31 8.05
N GLN A 201 -11.69 0.78 8.60
CA GLN A 201 -12.87 1.50 8.11
C GLN A 201 -12.59 2.09 6.72
N THR A 202 -13.12 1.44 5.69
CA THR A 202 -12.99 1.83 4.28
C THR A 202 -14.27 1.49 3.54
N ARG A 203 -14.38 1.86 2.27
CA ARG A 203 -15.50 1.39 1.43
C ARG A 203 -15.64 -0.13 1.40
N MET A 204 -14.53 -0.86 1.48
CA MET A 204 -14.54 -2.32 1.44
C MET A 204 -15.10 -2.96 2.72
N THR A 205 -15.08 -2.24 3.82
CA THR A 205 -15.52 -2.73 5.14
C THR A 205 -16.78 -2.02 5.65
N GLN A 206 -17.41 -1.13 4.85
CA GLN A 206 -18.67 -0.50 5.22
C GLN A 206 -19.81 -1.52 5.37
N PRO A 207 -20.78 -1.27 6.24
CA PRO A 207 -21.98 -2.08 6.31
C PRO A 207 -22.67 -2.15 4.95
N ILE A 208 -22.92 -3.36 4.46
CA ILE A 208 -23.60 -3.56 3.17
C ILE A 208 -25.07 -3.88 3.41
N SER A 209 -25.98 -3.18 2.71
CA SER A 209 -27.38 -3.59 2.61
C SER A 209 -27.53 -4.70 1.56
N LYS A 210 -28.60 -5.49 1.66
CA LYS A 210 -28.89 -6.54 0.65
C LYS A 210 -29.03 -5.98 -0.77
N ASP A 211 -29.50 -4.73 -0.87
CA ASP A 211 -29.78 -4.03 -2.12
C ASP A 211 -28.68 -3.03 -2.52
N ALA A 212 -27.50 -3.12 -1.89
CA ALA A 212 -26.39 -2.25 -2.24
C ALA A 212 -25.97 -2.45 -3.69
N ALA A 213 -25.87 -1.35 -4.43
CA ALA A 213 -25.36 -1.36 -5.80
C ALA A 213 -23.85 -1.77 -5.80
N PRO A 214 -23.42 -2.50 -6.85
CA PRO A 214 -22.00 -2.76 -7.00
C PRO A 214 -21.22 -1.46 -7.21
N VAL A 215 -19.96 -1.49 -6.82
CA VAL A 215 -19.00 -0.38 -7.03
C VAL A 215 -18.15 -0.72 -8.24
N THR A 216 -17.98 0.23 -9.14
CA THR A 216 -17.09 0.08 -10.30
C THR A 216 -15.63 0.18 -9.86
N VAL A 217 -14.82 -0.80 -10.25
CA VAL A 217 -13.37 -0.81 -10.07
C VAL A 217 -12.72 -1.10 -11.42
N GLY A 218 -12.24 -0.05 -12.08
CA GLY A 218 -11.88 -0.12 -13.49
C GLY A 218 -13.10 -0.47 -14.33
N GLU A 219 -13.04 -1.60 -15.08
CA GLU A 219 -14.15 -2.09 -15.90
C GLU A 219 -15.05 -3.11 -15.17
N ARG A 220 -14.85 -3.35 -13.87
CA ARG A 220 -15.51 -4.40 -13.08
C ARG A 220 -16.51 -3.83 -12.09
N GLU A 221 -17.66 -4.49 -12.01
CA GLU A 221 -18.65 -4.22 -10.96
C GLU A 221 -18.45 -5.21 -9.80
N ILE A 222 -18.10 -4.68 -8.62
CA ILE A 222 -17.79 -5.48 -7.44
C ILE A 222 -18.66 -5.00 -6.27
N LYS A 223 -19.27 -5.96 -5.57
CA LYS A 223 -19.99 -5.64 -4.34
C LYS A 223 -19.01 -5.57 -3.18
N TYR A 224 -18.87 -4.37 -2.60
CA TYR A 224 -18.08 -4.14 -1.40
C TYR A 224 -18.97 -4.04 -0.16
N GLY A 225 -18.38 -4.40 0.95
CA GLY A 225 -18.98 -4.21 2.27
C GLY A 225 -19.09 -5.52 3.05
N VAL A 226 -19.37 -5.39 4.31
CA VAL A 226 -19.50 -6.48 5.28
C VAL A 226 -20.91 -6.44 5.86
N GLN A 227 -21.52 -7.59 6.08
CA GLN A 227 -22.83 -7.64 6.71
C GLN A 227 -22.77 -7.05 8.13
N PRO A 228 -23.75 -6.20 8.55
CA PRO A 228 -23.71 -5.54 9.87
C PRO A 228 -23.54 -6.51 11.04
N ALA A 229 -24.23 -7.64 11.03
CA ALA A 229 -24.09 -8.67 12.06
C ALA A 229 -22.68 -9.27 12.14
N LEU A 230 -22.00 -9.39 10.98
CA LEU A 230 -20.61 -9.85 10.96
C LEU A 230 -19.65 -8.78 11.48
N LEU A 231 -19.87 -7.51 11.15
CA LEU A 231 -19.08 -6.40 11.72
C LEU A 231 -19.18 -6.37 13.24
N GLU A 232 -20.39 -6.45 13.77
CA GLU A 232 -20.63 -6.50 15.22
C GLU A 232 -19.93 -7.71 15.87
N ALA A 233 -20.01 -8.88 15.24
CA ALA A 233 -19.33 -10.08 15.71
C ALA A 233 -17.81 -9.96 15.69
N LEU A 234 -17.24 -9.31 14.65
CA LEU A 234 -15.82 -9.05 14.56
C LEU A 234 -15.34 -8.12 15.68
N GLU A 235 -16.05 -7.01 15.90
CA GLU A 235 -15.72 -6.05 16.95
C GLU A 235 -15.81 -6.66 18.35
N LYS A 236 -16.85 -7.44 18.62
CA LYS A 236 -17.07 -8.04 19.96
C LYS A 236 -16.17 -9.24 20.26
N ASN A 237 -15.84 -10.06 19.25
CA ASN A 237 -15.30 -11.40 19.50
C ASN A 237 -13.92 -11.64 18.88
N GLN A 238 -13.50 -10.85 17.87
CA GLN A 238 -12.28 -11.13 17.13
C GLN A 238 -11.24 -10.01 17.20
N ILE A 239 -11.68 -8.78 17.44
CA ILE A 239 -10.77 -7.64 17.58
C ILE A 239 -10.64 -7.27 19.06
N PRO A 240 -9.54 -7.59 19.75
CA PRO A 240 -9.35 -7.29 21.16
C PRO A 240 -9.53 -5.81 21.54
N LEU A 241 -9.20 -4.86 20.66
CA LEU A 241 -9.48 -3.45 20.90
C LEU A 241 -10.95 -3.05 20.72
N GLY A 242 -11.86 -3.98 20.36
CA GLY A 242 -13.29 -3.80 20.31
C GLY A 242 -13.84 -2.89 19.21
N ARG A 243 -13.03 -2.55 18.22
CA ARG A 243 -13.44 -1.71 17.08
C ARG A 243 -12.58 -1.93 15.85
N LEU A 244 -13.07 -1.51 14.71
CA LEU A 244 -12.26 -1.39 13.50
C LEU A 244 -11.23 -0.25 13.66
N GLY A 245 -10.08 -0.40 12.99
CA GLY A 245 -9.10 0.69 12.87
C GLY A 245 -9.55 1.77 11.89
N THR A 246 -9.00 2.98 12.03
CA THR A 246 -9.22 4.06 11.04
C THR A 246 -8.16 4.03 9.95
N PRO A 247 -8.39 4.68 8.79
CA PRO A 247 -7.36 4.86 7.77
C PRO A 247 -6.10 5.54 8.30
N GLU A 248 -6.23 6.49 9.22
CA GLU A 248 -5.11 7.20 9.83
C GLU A 248 -4.28 6.30 10.74
N GLU A 249 -4.91 5.39 11.49
CA GLU A 249 -4.21 4.38 12.29
C GLU A 249 -3.47 3.38 11.39
N ALA A 250 -4.08 2.98 10.27
CA ALA A 250 -3.42 2.16 9.26
C ALA A 250 -2.20 2.88 8.66
N ALA A 251 -2.34 4.16 8.31
CA ALA A 251 -1.25 4.99 7.81
C ALA A 251 -0.12 5.15 8.85
N GLY A 252 -0.46 5.25 10.14
CA GLY A 252 0.50 5.22 11.24
C GLY A 252 1.35 3.95 11.24
N GLY A 253 0.72 2.79 11.06
CA GLY A 253 1.41 1.50 10.95
C GLY A 253 2.37 1.43 9.77
N VAL A 254 2.01 2.01 8.61
CA VAL A 254 2.91 2.11 7.45
C VAL A 254 4.06 3.06 7.71
N TYR A 255 3.78 4.22 8.32
CA TYR A 255 4.77 5.23 8.62
C TYR A 255 5.89 4.71 9.54
N LEU A 256 5.61 3.79 10.47
CA LEU A 256 6.64 3.16 11.31
C LEU A 256 7.77 2.56 10.47
N PHE A 257 7.47 2.00 9.30
CA PHE A 257 8.48 1.45 8.40
C PHE A 257 9.06 2.46 7.40
N CYS A 258 8.48 3.64 7.29
CA CYS A 258 8.99 4.72 6.45
C CYS A 258 9.93 5.65 7.21
N SER A 259 9.82 5.70 8.53
CA SER A 259 10.59 6.60 9.39
C SER A 259 12.06 6.19 9.53
N PRO A 260 12.96 7.14 9.87
CA PRO A 260 14.37 6.85 10.13
C PRO A 260 14.61 5.85 11.27
N GLU A 261 13.71 5.78 12.24
CA GLU A 261 13.79 4.86 13.38
C GLU A 261 13.73 3.40 12.96
N SER A 262 13.24 3.13 11.74
CA SER A 262 13.18 1.77 11.17
C SER A 262 14.42 1.40 10.32
N ASN A 263 15.49 2.18 10.33
CA ASN A 263 16.65 1.93 9.46
C ASN A 263 17.31 0.55 9.67
N TYR A 264 17.15 -0.06 10.84
CA TYR A 264 17.66 -1.42 11.10
C TYR A 264 16.57 -2.50 11.08
N ILE A 265 15.38 -2.18 10.56
CA ILE A 265 14.25 -3.12 10.44
C ILE A 265 14.03 -3.45 8.96
N SER A 266 14.23 -4.71 8.57
CA SER A 266 14.00 -5.18 7.20
C SER A 266 13.52 -6.63 7.19
N GLY A 267 12.69 -6.99 6.22
CA GLY A 267 12.11 -8.33 6.06
C GLY A 267 10.99 -8.66 7.06
N GLN A 268 10.48 -7.65 7.78
CA GLN A 268 9.50 -7.86 8.83
C GLN A 268 8.06 -7.74 8.31
N VAL A 269 7.16 -8.41 9.01
CA VAL A 269 5.71 -8.34 8.80
C VAL A 269 5.09 -7.98 10.13
N ILE A 270 4.39 -6.84 10.18
CA ILE A 270 3.59 -6.47 11.35
C ILE A 270 2.11 -6.50 11.02
N THR A 271 1.29 -6.86 12.00
CA THR A 271 -0.16 -6.77 11.89
C THR A 271 -0.65 -5.46 12.50
N VAL A 272 -1.41 -4.70 11.73
CA VAL A 272 -2.15 -3.51 12.19
C VAL A 272 -3.64 -3.89 12.16
N GLY A 273 -4.13 -4.44 13.27
CA GLY A 273 -5.45 -5.09 13.30
C GLY A 273 -6.10 -5.13 14.68
N GLY A 274 -5.70 -4.25 15.61
CA GLY A 274 -6.35 -4.15 16.92
C GLY A 274 -6.21 -5.39 17.81
N GLY A 275 -5.14 -6.19 17.60
CA GLY A 275 -4.88 -7.41 18.36
C GLY A 275 -5.51 -8.68 17.77
N ILE A 276 -6.11 -8.61 16.57
CA ILE A 276 -6.66 -9.80 15.90
C ILE A 276 -5.57 -10.85 15.70
N THR A 277 -5.87 -12.08 16.06
CA THR A 277 -4.97 -13.25 15.93
C THR A 277 -5.59 -14.31 15.00
N PHE A 278 -4.76 -15.22 14.46
CA PHE A 278 -5.16 -16.27 13.53
C PHE A 278 -4.88 -17.64 14.12
#